data_a4e36157d8e779aeafae18206455fd18
#
_entry.id   a4e36157d8e779aeafae18206455fd18
#
_cell.length_a   1.000
_cell.length_b   1.000
_cell.length_c   1.000
_cell.angle_alpha   90.00
_cell.angle_beta   90.00
_cell.angle_gamma   90.00
#
_symmetry.space_group_name_H-M   'P 1'
#
loop_
_entity.id
_entity.type
_entity.pdbx_description
1 polymer ?
#
loop_
_entity_poly.entity_id
_entity_poly.type
_entity_poly.pdbx_seq_one_letter_code
_entity_poly.pdbx_strand_id
1 'polypeptide(L)'
;MGLDTLLNISHKYGSDPNFVLAGGGNTSYKEGDTLYIKGSGTALATITKDQFVKMSRSALTKMWTRKYPENEALREAQVLRDMLDARLPGEEQKRPSVETLLHHLFMQPYVLHVHPAMVNGLCCGQDGEKIMQLLFHEAVFVPSTRPGYTLALHCRKLMDRYINRYARYPRLLFLENHGIFFAANSEEELDALVRNVFLRLRGLIKQTPDFSPVQSDAAHTTLIAPALRMLFGGQSAKVCFTANKELLAFAQSEKTFAPLSFPFTPDQIVYCKAAPLYVPYRAQEKEQLALLRERFTSFVRKNGYAPVTVFVQNVGMFTCGQTQKQAQIAAAVETDAAAVAVYTNAFGGPKHMDEDLICFISHWEAESYRAGLNAEIAQKSEISGKIALIAEACAPFGRAAAAALVRGGATLTLADRRHDVDGATGNGVLAMLHAQRLVGIDRGEVTEL
;
A
#
# COMPACT_ATOMS: atom_id res chain seq x y z
N MET A 1 23.21 -9.47 17.68
CA MET A 1 22.06 -9.19 18.57
C MET A 1 21.20 -8.05 18.02
N GLY A 2 21.69 -6.84 17.85
CA GLY A 2 20.86 -5.70 17.39
C GLY A 2 20.24 -5.86 16.00
N LEU A 3 21.02 -6.37 15.03
CA LEU A 3 20.51 -6.58 13.66
C LEU A 3 19.55 -7.79 13.57
N ASP A 4 19.69 -8.80 14.44
CA ASP A 4 18.72 -9.91 14.52
C ASP A 4 17.38 -9.42 15.05
N THR A 5 17.40 -8.60 16.09
CA THR A 5 16.20 -7.95 16.64
C THR A 5 15.53 -7.05 15.58
N LEU A 6 16.31 -6.27 14.80
CA LEU A 6 15.76 -5.47 13.70
C LEU A 6 15.05 -6.36 12.66
N LEU A 7 15.65 -7.52 12.34
CA LEU A 7 15.08 -8.47 11.40
C LEU A 7 13.74 -9.04 11.93
N ASN A 8 13.70 -9.42 13.22
CA ASN A 8 12.48 -9.90 13.86
C ASN A 8 11.37 -8.85 13.84
N ILE A 9 11.67 -7.60 14.24
CA ILE A 9 10.73 -6.47 14.16
C ILE A 9 10.20 -6.31 12.73
N SER A 10 11.10 -6.35 11.74
CA SER A 10 10.74 -6.16 10.33
C SER A 10 9.80 -7.26 9.84
N HIS A 11 10.12 -8.52 10.10
CA HIS A 11 9.28 -9.66 9.70
C HIS A 11 7.95 -9.64 10.42
N LYS A 12 7.93 -9.38 11.73
CA LYS A 12 6.73 -9.35 12.56
C LYS A 12 5.70 -8.34 12.03
N TYR A 13 6.11 -7.10 11.89
CA TYR A 13 5.21 -6.03 11.44
C TYR A 13 5.01 -6.02 9.92
N GLY A 14 6.02 -6.42 9.16
CA GLY A 14 5.94 -6.49 7.70
C GLY A 14 5.08 -7.64 7.16
N SER A 15 4.88 -8.71 7.95
CA SER A 15 4.03 -9.85 7.56
C SER A 15 2.56 -9.64 7.90
N ASP A 16 2.24 -8.63 8.71
CA ASP A 16 0.87 -8.33 9.09
C ASP A 16 0.29 -7.23 8.18
N PRO A 17 -0.71 -7.56 7.33
CA PRO A 17 -1.33 -6.60 6.42
C PRO A 17 -2.05 -5.45 7.13
N ASN A 18 -2.32 -5.55 8.44
CA ASN A 18 -2.85 -4.45 9.23
C ASN A 18 -1.81 -3.35 9.53
N PHE A 19 -0.52 -3.63 9.32
CA PHE A 19 0.57 -2.68 9.52
C PHE A 19 1.20 -2.21 8.23
N VAL A 20 1.42 -3.13 7.28
CA VAL A 20 2.18 -2.87 6.07
C VAL A 20 1.51 -3.52 4.87
N LEU A 21 1.32 -2.75 3.81
CA LEU A 21 0.91 -3.23 2.50
C LEU A 21 2.04 -3.06 1.49
N ALA A 22 2.17 -4.02 0.58
CA ALA A 22 3.14 -4.00 -0.53
C ALA A 22 4.58 -3.70 -0.06
N GLY A 23 5.19 -2.64 -0.58
CA GLY A 23 6.53 -2.18 -0.22
C GLY A 23 6.56 -1.06 0.83
N GLY A 24 5.41 -0.77 1.45
CA GLY A 24 5.27 0.28 2.46
C GLY A 24 6.04 0.02 3.75
N GLY A 25 6.09 1.03 4.59
CA GLY A 25 6.79 0.97 5.88
C GLY A 25 8.29 0.76 5.80
N ASN A 26 8.97 0.99 6.89
CA ASN A 26 10.40 0.74 7.02
C ASN A 26 10.83 0.61 8.49
N THR A 27 12.00 0.02 8.68
CA THR A 27 12.61 -0.22 9.99
C THR A 27 14.06 0.19 9.96
N SER A 28 14.59 0.58 11.12
CA SER A 28 16.02 0.86 11.28
C SER A 28 16.55 0.48 12.66
N TYR A 29 17.87 0.27 12.70
CA TYR A 29 18.63 0.05 13.93
C TYR A 29 19.87 0.93 13.94
N LYS A 30 20.23 1.46 15.12
CA LYS A 30 21.39 2.31 15.31
C LYS A 30 22.40 1.65 16.25
N GLU A 31 23.65 1.61 15.82
CA GLU A 31 24.78 1.10 16.61
C GLU A 31 26.02 1.98 16.37
N GLY A 32 26.46 2.68 17.38
CA GLY A 32 27.56 3.65 17.25
C GLY A 32 27.26 4.70 16.18
N ASP A 33 28.16 4.86 15.20
CA ASP A 33 27.98 5.76 14.03
C ASP A 33 27.18 5.12 12.90
N THR A 34 26.76 3.87 13.01
CA THR A 34 26.05 3.18 11.94
C THR A 34 24.53 3.22 12.15
N LEU A 35 23.79 3.61 11.12
CA LEU A 35 22.36 3.41 10.95
C LEU A 35 22.13 2.31 9.93
N TYR A 36 21.52 1.21 10.33
CA TYR A 36 20.99 0.17 9.44
C TYR A 36 19.57 0.54 9.09
N ILE A 37 19.30 0.80 7.82
CA ILE A 37 17.96 1.22 7.33
C ILE A 37 17.50 0.32 6.20
N LYS A 38 16.21 0.02 6.13
CA LYS A 38 15.59 -0.73 5.03
C LYS A 38 16.02 -0.18 3.67
N GLY A 39 16.48 -1.05 2.78
CA GLY A 39 16.73 -0.72 1.39
C GLY A 39 15.44 -0.43 0.61
N SER A 40 15.47 0.58 -0.25
CA SER A 40 14.36 0.90 -1.13
C SER A 40 14.07 -0.28 -2.07
N GLY A 41 12.80 -0.61 -2.26
CA GLY A 41 12.37 -1.73 -3.10
C GLY A 41 12.35 -3.10 -2.43
N THR A 42 12.76 -3.22 -1.15
CA THR A 42 12.62 -4.45 -0.37
C THR A 42 11.29 -4.48 0.39
N ALA A 43 10.78 -5.67 0.69
CA ALA A 43 9.58 -5.85 1.51
C ALA A 43 9.97 -6.22 2.94
N LEU A 44 9.37 -5.58 3.95
CA LEU A 44 9.67 -5.87 5.37
C LEU A 44 9.42 -7.33 5.75
N ALA A 45 8.37 -7.94 5.20
CA ALA A 45 8.01 -9.33 5.48
C ALA A 45 9.10 -10.36 5.14
N THR A 46 9.97 -10.03 4.18
CA THR A 46 10.96 -10.97 3.62
C THR A 46 12.37 -10.40 3.58
N ILE A 47 12.58 -9.22 4.18
CA ILE A 47 13.88 -8.56 4.19
C ILE A 47 14.94 -9.45 4.86
N THR A 48 16.15 -9.43 4.30
CA THR A 48 17.33 -10.13 4.85
C THR A 48 18.35 -9.11 5.37
N LYS A 49 19.30 -9.55 6.19
CA LYS A 49 20.29 -8.65 6.83
C LYS A 49 21.12 -7.85 5.81
N ASP A 50 21.42 -8.44 4.67
CA ASP A 50 22.17 -7.82 3.57
C ASP A 50 21.37 -6.77 2.81
N GLN A 51 20.03 -6.77 2.93
CA GLN A 51 19.15 -5.80 2.29
C GLN A 51 18.97 -4.51 3.10
N PHE A 52 19.47 -4.47 4.33
CA PHE A 52 19.63 -3.20 5.04
C PHE A 52 20.83 -2.44 4.51
N VAL A 53 20.67 -1.13 4.38
CA VAL A 53 21.74 -0.22 3.95
C VAL A 53 22.42 0.35 5.20
N LYS A 54 23.74 0.29 5.25
CA LYS A 54 24.54 0.87 6.34
C LYS A 54 24.86 2.32 6.01
N MET A 55 24.44 3.24 6.87
CA MET A 55 24.62 4.68 6.71
C MET A 55 25.49 5.25 7.81
N SER A 56 26.36 6.20 7.51
CA SER A 56 27.11 6.98 8.49
C SER A 56 26.17 8.01 9.14
N ARG A 57 25.93 7.89 10.46
CA ARG A 57 25.12 8.84 11.22
C ARG A 57 25.77 10.22 11.31
N SER A 58 27.09 10.27 11.39
CA SER A 58 27.85 11.53 11.37
C SER A 58 27.71 12.26 10.02
N ALA A 59 27.71 11.52 8.90
CA ALA A 59 27.46 12.10 7.59
C ALA A 59 26.01 12.60 7.45
N LEU A 60 25.02 11.82 7.89
CA LEU A 60 23.61 12.24 7.91
C LEU A 60 23.41 13.49 8.78
N THR A 61 24.12 13.59 9.93
CA THR A 61 24.04 14.78 10.80
C THR A 61 24.52 16.04 10.08
N LYS A 62 25.55 15.95 9.23
CA LYS A 62 26.07 17.11 8.46
C LYS A 62 25.03 17.63 7.45
N MET A 63 24.13 16.78 6.96
CA MET A 63 23.08 17.19 6.04
C MET A 63 22.13 18.23 6.66
N TRP A 64 21.96 18.23 7.98
CA TRP A 64 21.10 19.21 8.68
C TRP A 64 21.65 20.64 8.70
N THR A 65 22.93 20.82 8.49
CA THR A 65 23.60 22.13 8.49
C THR A 65 23.97 22.61 7.08
N ARG A 66 23.82 21.71 6.08
CA ARG A 66 24.10 22.03 4.68
C ARG A 66 23.03 22.96 4.11
N LYS A 67 23.45 23.96 3.34
CA LYS A 67 22.54 24.81 2.57
C LYS A 67 22.19 24.11 1.26
N TYR A 68 20.92 23.83 1.06
CA TYR A 68 20.40 23.26 -0.17
C TYR A 68 19.72 24.34 -1.03
N PRO A 69 19.59 24.14 -2.36
CA PRO A 69 18.88 25.05 -3.25
C PRO A 69 17.43 25.31 -2.81
N GLU A 70 16.93 26.53 -3.09
CA GLU A 70 15.53 26.86 -2.85
C GLU A 70 14.59 26.11 -3.83
N ASN A 71 15.04 25.92 -5.08
CA ASN A 71 14.30 25.10 -6.05
C ASN A 71 14.16 23.67 -5.54
N GLU A 72 12.90 23.22 -5.41
CA GLU A 72 12.56 21.95 -4.78
C GLU A 72 13.16 20.74 -5.51
N ALA A 73 13.07 20.68 -6.85
CA ALA A 73 13.60 19.56 -7.62
C ALA A 73 15.13 19.45 -7.51
N LEU A 74 15.83 20.58 -7.56
CA LEU A 74 17.28 20.63 -7.37
C LEU A 74 17.67 20.27 -5.94
N ARG A 75 16.90 20.72 -4.96
CA ARG A 75 17.09 20.38 -3.55
C ARG A 75 16.98 18.87 -3.31
N GLU A 76 15.86 18.25 -3.74
CA GLU A 76 15.63 16.82 -3.55
C GLU A 76 16.70 15.99 -4.28
N ALA A 77 17.12 16.38 -5.49
CA ALA A 77 18.20 15.71 -6.21
C ALA A 77 19.55 15.81 -5.49
N GLN A 78 19.85 16.95 -4.85
CA GLN A 78 21.07 17.11 -4.09
C GLN A 78 21.04 16.38 -2.76
N VAL A 79 19.90 16.41 -2.05
CA VAL A 79 19.68 15.64 -0.83
C VAL A 79 19.81 14.14 -1.09
N LEU A 80 19.26 13.64 -2.20
CA LEU A 80 19.43 12.24 -2.59
C LEU A 80 20.90 11.88 -2.80
N ARG A 81 21.67 12.72 -3.49
CA ARG A 81 23.12 12.51 -3.67
C ARG A 81 23.85 12.44 -2.33
N ASP A 82 23.62 13.42 -1.46
CA ASP A 82 24.25 13.46 -0.13
C ASP A 82 23.87 12.25 0.72
N MET A 83 22.64 11.79 0.62
CA MET A 83 22.17 10.58 1.32
C MET A 83 22.86 9.32 0.74
N LEU A 84 23.05 9.25 -0.58
CA LEU A 84 23.79 8.15 -1.21
C LEU A 84 25.28 8.18 -0.82
N ASP A 85 25.88 9.37 -0.70
CA ASP A 85 27.25 9.56 -0.25
C ASP A 85 27.45 9.26 1.25
N ALA A 86 26.39 9.30 2.05
CA ALA A 86 26.42 8.92 3.45
C ALA A 86 26.41 7.39 3.71
N ARG A 87 26.32 6.56 2.66
CA ARG A 87 26.47 5.10 2.78
C ARG A 87 27.88 4.74 3.24
N LEU A 88 28.00 3.68 4.03
CA LEU A 88 29.31 3.13 4.37
C LEU A 88 29.92 2.38 3.17
N PRO A 89 31.26 2.25 3.10
CA PRO A 89 31.93 1.49 2.05
C PRO A 89 31.34 0.08 1.87
N GLY A 90 31.12 -0.33 0.64
CA GLY A 90 30.49 -1.62 0.27
C GLY A 90 28.97 -1.58 0.14
N GLU A 91 28.33 -0.43 0.35
CA GLU A 91 26.88 -0.26 0.21
C GLU A 91 26.46 0.49 -1.07
N GLU A 92 27.40 0.73 -2.01
CA GLU A 92 27.21 1.62 -3.17
C GLU A 92 26.10 1.16 -4.13
N GLN A 93 25.82 -0.14 -4.16
CA GLN A 93 24.78 -0.73 -5.02
C GLN A 93 23.38 -0.67 -4.39
N LYS A 94 23.27 -0.23 -3.14
CA LYS A 94 22.00 -0.19 -2.41
C LYS A 94 21.47 1.24 -2.35
N ARG A 95 20.15 1.39 -2.44
CA ARG A 95 19.48 2.66 -2.24
C ARG A 95 18.77 2.64 -0.87
N PRO A 96 19.09 3.54 0.07
CA PRO A 96 18.41 3.60 1.36
C PRO A 96 16.97 4.09 1.19
N SER A 97 16.12 3.83 2.20
CA SER A 97 14.77 4.41 2.25
C SER A 97 14.82 5.93 2.13
N VAL A 98 13.86 6.52 1.43
CA VAL A 98 13.69 7.99 1.34
C VAL A 98 13.48 8.64 2.71
N GLU A 99 13.06 7.86 3.70
CA GLU A 99 12.79 8.30 5.07
C GLU A 99 13.99 8.11 6.02
N THR A 100 15.18 7.84 5.47
CA THR A 100 16.42 7.66 6.26
C THR A 100 16.67 8.81 7.24
N LEU A 101 16.45 10.06 6.80
CA LEU A 101 16.62 11.23 7.67
C LEU A 101 15.60 11.25 8.81
N LEU A 102 14.36 10.80 8.60
CA LEU A 102 13.34 10.68 9.66
C LEU A 102 13.75 9.65 10.70
N HIS A 103 14.22 8.48 10.27
CA HIS A 103 14.78 7.46 11.18
C HIS A 103 15.97 7.96 11.98
N HIS A 104 16.81 8.80 11.35
CA HIS A 104 17.99 9.37 12.00
C HIS A 104 17.65 10.38 13.11
N LEU A 105 16.48 11.03 13.07
CA LEU A 105 16.04 11.98 14.10
C LEU A 105 15.84 11.36 15.49
N PHE A 106 15.45 10.09 15.56
CA PHE A 106 15.21 9.41 16.82
C PHE A 106 16.52 9.00 17.49
N MET A 107 16.59 9.17 18.81
CA MET A 107 17.75 8.72 19.61
C MET A 107 17.70 7.24 19.92
N GLN A 108 16.51 6.66 20.02
CA GLN A 108 16.30 5.24 20.30
C GLN A 108 16.91 4.37 19.18
N PRO A 109 17.49 3.21 19.52
CA PRO A 109 18.15 2.35 18.57
C PRO A 109 17.18 1.76 17.52
N TYR A 110 15.99 1.32 17.90
CA TYR A 110 15.02 0.72 17.00
C TYR A 110 13.95 1.72 16.61
N VAL A 111 13.70 1.85 15.32
CA VAL A 111 12.62 2.68 14.77
C VAL A 111 11.80 1.87 13.78
N LEU A 112 10.49 1.86 13.97
CA LEU A 112 9.49 1.26 13.10
C LEU A 112 8.62 2.36 12.51
N HIS A 113 8.46 2.39 11.20
CA HIS A 113 7.49 3.22 10.49
C HIS A 113 6.51 2.34 9.73
N VAL A 114 5.22 2.55 9.94
CA VAL A 114 4.12 1.76 9.37
C VAL A 114 2.88 2.62 9.12
N HIS A 115 1.94 2.08 8.31
CA HIS A 115 0.75 2.79 7.85
C HIS A 115 -0.56 2.09 8.24
N PRO A 116 -0.81 1.72 9.50
CA PRO A 116 -2.02 0.97 9.88
C PRO A 116 -3.29 1.78 9.62
N ALA A 117 -4.29 1.18 8.97
CA ALA A 117 -5.55 1.86 8.68
C ALA A 117 -6.20 2.51 9.90
N MET A 118 -6.13 1.87 11.07
CA MET A 118 -6.65 2.42 12.33
C MET A 118 -5.92 3.71 12.75
N VAL A 119 -4.60 3.76 12.60
CA VAL A 119 -3.80 4.97 12.88
C VAL A 119 -4.06 6.02 11.80
N ASN A 120 -4.15 5.61 10.54
CA ASN A 120 -4.49 6.50 9.45
C ASN A 120 -5.92 7.05 9.57
N GLY A 121 -6.85 6.33 10.21
CA GLY A 121 -8.12 6.91 10.61
C GLY A 121 -7.97 8.17 11.45
N LEU A 122 -7.03 8.17 12.41
CA LEU A 122 -6.68 9.37 13.18
C LEU A 122 -5.92 10.39 12.31
N CYS A 123 -4.86 9.99 11.61
CA CYS A 123 -4.00 10.87 10.82
C CYS A 123 -4.72 11.51 9.62
N CYS A 124 -5.80 10.90 9.14
CA CYS A 124 -6.65 11.37 8.05
C CYS A 124 -8.02 11.84 8.54
N GLY A 125 -8.17 12.11 9.83
CA GLY A 125 -9.40 12.65 10.44
C GLY A 125 -9.35 14.17 10.63
N GLN A 126 -10.50 14.84 10.47
CA GLN A 126 -10.63 16.30 10.62
C GLN A 126 -10.16 16.79 12.01
N ASP A 127 -10.46 16.04 13.07
CA ASP A 127 -10.06 16.33 14.45
C ASP A 127 -8.80 15.57 14.90
N GLY A 128 -8.07 14.95 13.95
CA GLY A 128 -6.98 14.02 14.23
C GLY A 128 -5.90 14.58 15.14
N GLU A 129 -5.36 15.77 14.84
CA GLU A 129 -4.34 16.43 15.66
C GLU A 129 -4.82 16.69 17.09
N LYS A 130 -6.04 17.24 17.23
CA LYS A 130 -6.65 17.54 18.53
C LYS A 130 -6.82 16.28 19.38
N ILE A 131 -7.34 15.21 18.79
CA ILE A 131 -7.55 13.95 19.48
C ILE A 131 -6.21 13.27 19.80
N MET A 132 -5.23 13.33 18.89
CA MET A 132 -3.88 12.84 19.14
C MET A 132 -3.27 13.52 20.37
N GLN A 133 -3.36 14.85 20.48
CA GLN A 133 -2.85 15.60 21.62
C GLN A 133 -3.53 15.23 22.95
N LEU A 134 -4.82 14.87 22.94
CA LEU A 134 -5.54 14.40 24.10
C LEU A 134 -5.13 12.98 24.53
N LEU A 135 -4.90 12.09 23.55
CA LEU A 135 -4.57 10.68 23.83
C LEU A 135 -3.09 10.45 24.09
N PHE A 136 -2.20 11.19 23.43
CA PHE A 136 -0.76 10.92 23.36
C PHE A 136 0.06 12.16 23.68
N HIS A 137 0.09 12.56 24.94
CA HIS A 137 0.89 13.73 25.40
C HIS A 137 2.39 13.59 25.14
N GLU A 138 2.85 12.35 24.94
CA GLU A 138 4.24 11.97 24.66
C GLU A 138 4.55 11.88 23.15
N ALA A 139 3.64 12.27 22.31
CA ALA A 139 3.78 12.17 20.86
C ALA A 139 3.94 13.53 20.20
N VAL A 140 4.44 13.51 18.96
CA VAL A 140 4.47 14.67 18.07
C VAL A 140 3.52 14.41 16.91
N PHE A 141 2.70 15.39 16.54
CA PHE A 141 1.91 15.41 15.32
C PHE A 141 2.57 16.30 14.29
N VAL A 142 2.73 15.79 13.07
CA VAL A 142 3.30 16.52 11.94
C VAL A 142 2.18 16.76 10.94
N PRO A 143 1.79 18.03 10.71
CA PRO A 143 0.81 18.36 9.69
C PRO A 143 1.23 17.90 8.30
N SER A 144 0.27 17.71 7.43
CA SER A 144 0.46 17.31 6.04
C SER A 144 1.57 18.13 5.38
N THR A 145 2.58 17.43 4.89
CA THR A 145 3.83 18.04 4.41
C THR A 145 4.38 17.23 3.25
N ARG A 146 4.88 17.88 2.21
CA ARG A 146 5.52 17.22 1.07
C ARG A 146 6.63 16.29 1.55
N PRO A 147 6.63 15.01 1.13
CA PRO A 147 7.63 14.02 1.55
C PRO A 147 9.04 14.42 1.07
N GLY A 148 10.06 13.71 1.55
CA GLY A 148 11.45 14.01 1.28
C GLY A 148 12.07 14.95 2.31
N TYR A 149 12.98 15.82 1.89
CA TYR A 149 13.74 16.67 2.79
C TYR A 149 12.87 17.72 3.51
N THR A 150 11.83 18.22 2.85
CA THR A 150 10.89 19.18 3.44
C THR A 150 10.20 18.56 4.66
N LEU A 151 9.70 17.33 4.56
CA LEU A 151 9.11 16.61 5.68
C LEU A 151 10.13 16.35 6.79
N ALA A 152 11.36 15.96 6.42
CA ALA A 152 12.42 15.70 7.39
C ALA A 152 12.78 16.95 8.21
N LEU A 153 12.89 18.12 7.59
CA LEU A 153 13.11 19.40 8.27
C LEU A 153 11.93 19.77 9.18
N HIS A 154 10.70 19.56 8.73
CA HIS A 154 9.52 19.85 9.52
C HIS A 154 9.44 18.96 10.76
N CYS A 155 9.64 17.65 10.59
CA CYS A 155 9.73 16.70 11.70
C CYS A 155 10.80 17.11 12.70
N ARG A 156 12.01 17.41 12.24
CA ARG A 156 13.10 17.88 13.10
C ARG A 156 12.69 19.08 13.93
N LYS A 157 12.15 20.13 13.29
CA LYS A 157 11.71 21.35 13.97
C LYS A 157 10.66 21.08 15.04
N LEU A 158 9.72 20.19 14.79
CA LEU A 158 8.68 19.84 15.76
C LEU A 158 9.23 18.96 16.90
N MET A 159 10.14 18.03 16.60
CA MET A 159 10.84 17.24 17.61
C MET A 159 11.73 18.11 18.50
N ASP A 160 12.47 19.08 17.95
CA ASP A 160 13.28 20.03 18.72
C ASP A 160 12.40 20.86 19.67
N ARG A 161 11.23 21.33 19.20
CA ARG A 161 10.24 22.01 20.08
C ARG A 161 9.75 21.10 21.21
N TYR A 162 9.47 19.84 20.90
CA TYR A 162 9.05 18.84 21.89
C TYR A 162 10.15 18.64 22.93
N ILE A 163 11.41 18.43 22.51
CA ILE A 163 12.57 18.24 23.38
C ILE A 163 12.77 19.46 24.30
N ASN A 164 12.71 20.67 23.73
CA ASN A 164 12.84 21.91 24.50
C ASN A 164 11.72 22.07 25.54
N ARG A 165 10.51 21.61 25.24
CA ARG A 165 9.37 21.70 26.15
C ARG A 165 9.39 20.66 27.26
N TYR A 166 9.78 19.42 26.95
CA TYR A 166 9.61 18.26 27.84
C TYR A 166 10.93 17.69 28.34
N ALA A 167 12.09 18.19 27.93
CA ALA A 167 13.44 17.71 28.24
C ALA A 167 13.63 16.19 27.98
N ARG A 168 12.91 15.64 27.00
CA ARG A 168 12.99 14.22 26.60
C ARG A 168 12.71 14.07 25.10
N TYR A 169 13.21 12.99 24.50
CA TYR A 169 12.96 12.66 23.11
C TYR A 169 11.57 12.03 22.91
N PRO A 170 10.82 12.43 21.86
CA PRO A 170 9.57 11.77 21.53
C PRO A 170 9.84 10.34 21.06
N ARG A 171 8.87 9.45 21.31
CA ARG A 171 8.91 8.04 20.92
C ARG A 171 7.86 7.70 19.87
N LEU A 172 6.90 8.59 19.66
CA LEU A 172 5.82 8.50 18.70
C LEU A 172 5.79 9.77 17.87
N LEU A 173 5.72 9.59 16.54
CA LEU A 173 5.56 10.66 15.57
C LEU A 173 4.42 10.29 14.63
N PHE A 174 3.29 10.98 14.72
CA PHE A 174 2.15 10.82 13.82
C PHE A 174 2.31 11.78 12.64
N LEU A 175 2.20 11.26 11.43
CA LEU A 175 2.24 12.06 10.20
C LEU A 175 0.84 12.14 9.61
N GLU A 176 0.33 13.36 9.47
CA GLU A 176 -0.96 13.61 8.83
C GLU A 176 -0.95 13.08 7.38
N ASN A 177 -2.01 12.36 7.01
CA ASN A 177 -2.15 11.72 5.70
C ASN A 177 -1.03 10.73 5.34
N HIS A 178 -0.40 10.05 6.32
CA HIS A 178 0.72 9.17 5.99
C HIS A 178 0.79 7.93 6.88
N GLY A 179 1.08 8.08 8.17
CA GLY A 179 1.30 6.96 9.07
C GLY A 179 1.94 7.36 10.39
N ILE A 180 2.69 6.43 11.00
CA ILE A 180 3.28 6.61 12.33
C ILE A 180 4.69 6.06 12.42
N PHE A 181 5.54 6.74 13.20
CA PHE A 181 6.83 6.24 13.68
C PHE A 181 6.75 5.84 15.14
N PHE A 182 7.33 4.70 15.46
CA PHE A 182 7.58 4.20 16.81
C PHE A 182 9.09 4.10 17.04
N ALA A 183 9.58 4.58 18.18
CA ALA A 183 10.98 4.48 18.54
C ALA A 183 11.15 3.90 19.95
N ALA A 184 12.01 2.88 20.08
CA ALA A 184 12.18 2.11 21.32
C ALA A 184 13.61 1.63 21.51
N ASN A 185 13.94 1.24 22.76
CA ASN A 185 15.26 0.71 23.10
C ASN A 185 15.35 -0.82 22.95
N SER A 186 14.21 -1.51 22.89
CA SER A 186 14.11 -2.95 22.65
C SER A 186 12.86 -3.31 21.85
N GLU A 187 12.77 -4.56 21.39
CA GLU A 187 11.60 -5.09 20.69
C GLU A 187 10.37 -5.11 21.62
N GLU A 188 10.54 -5.53 22.88
CA GLU A 188 9.45 -5.60 23.86
C GLU A 188 8.88 -4.22 24.18
N GLU A 189 9.75 -3.20 24.24
CA GLU A 189 9.34 -1.81 24.44
C GLU A 189 8.60 -1.29 23.21
N LEU A 190 9.06 -1.63 22.00
CA LEU A 190 8.40 -1.29 20.75
C LEU A 190 6.99 -1.89 20.69
N ASP A 191 6.87 -3.18 21.00
CA ASP A 191 5.60 -3.89 21.04
C ASP A 191 4.62 -3.29 22.05
N ALA A 192 5.13 -2.87 23.20
CA ALA A 192 4.32 -2.23 24.24
C ALA A 192 3.79 -0.87 23.75
N LEU A 193 4.61 -0.08 23.04
CA LEU A 193 4.20 1.18 22.44
C LEU A 193 3.12 0.96 21.38
N VAL A 194 3.33 0.02 20.47
CA VAL A 194 2.36 -0.31 19.42
C VAL A 194 1.03 -0.72 20.05
N ARG A 195 1.04 -1.68 20.98
CA ARG A 195 -0.19 -2.11 21.69
C ARG A 195 -0.91 -0.96 22.38
N ASN A 196 -0.16 -0.07 23.03
CA ASN A 196 -0.74 1.09 23.73
C ASN A 196 -1.44 2.05 22.76
N VAL A 197 -0.83 2.36 21.60
CA VAL A 197 -1.44 3.20 20.59
C VAL A 197 -2.76 2.59 20.10
N PHE A 198 -2.74 1.31 19.71
CA PHE A 198 -3.94 0.62 19.23
C PHE A 198 -5.04 0.52 20.31
N LEU A 199 -4.67 0.26 21.57
CA LEU A 199 -5.64 0.19 22.67
C LEU A 199 -6.35 1.54 22.87
N ARG A 200 -5.60 2.65 22.90
CA ARG A 200 -6.17 3.99 23.07
C ARG A 200 -7.08 4.38 21.89
N LEU A 201 -6.68 4.09 20.65
CA LEU A 201 -7.49 4.37 19.47
C LEU A 201 -8.79 3.54 19.46
N ARG A 202 -8.70 2.24 19.77
CA ARG A 202 -9.88 1.36 19.88
C ARG A 202 -10.93 1.87 20.87
N GLY A 203 -10.51 2.53 21.94
CA GLY A 203 -11.41 3.12 22.92
C GLY A 203 -12.35 4.21 22.36
N LEU A 204 -11.99 4.82 21.22
CA LEU A 204 -12.78 5.86 20.55
C LEU A 204 -13.56 5.33 19.33
N ILE A 205 -13.15 4.21 18.76
CA ILE A 205 -13.71 3.65 17.53
C ILE A 205 -14.99 2.90 17.89
N LYS A 206 -16.13 3.41 17.38
CA LYS A 206 -17.46 2.81 17.57
C LYS A 206 -17.82 1.82 16.47
N GLN A 207 -17.24 1.97 15.28
CA GLN A 207 -17.50 1.16 14.11
C GLN A 207 -16.17 0.68 13.52
N THR A 208 -16.05 -0.62 13.30
CA THR A 208 -14.95 -1.24 12.57
C THR A 208 -15.40 -1.63 11.17
N PRO A 209 -14.55 -1.56 10.14
CA PRO A 209 -14.93 -1.98 8.80
C PRO A 209 -15.27 -3.48 8.75
N ASP A 210 -16.32 -3.83 8.02
CA ASP A 210 -16.76 -5.22 7.82
C ASP A 210 -16.43 -5.69 6.41
N PHE A 211 -15.30 -6.36 6.26
CA PHE A 211 -14.87 -6.95 4.99
C PHE A 211 -15.36 -8.39 4.79
N SER A 212 -16.43 -8.81 5.48
CA SER A 212 -17.04 -10.12 5.24
C SER A 212 -17.44 -10.27 3.78
N PRO A 213 -17.16 -11.42 3.16
CA PRO A 213 -17.54 -11.69 1.77
C PRO A 213 -19.05 -11.56 1.56
N VAL A 214 -19.45 -11.10 0.40
CA VAL A 214 -20.85 -11.02 -0.04
C VAL A 214 -21.01 -11.76 -1.36
N GLN A 215 -22.22 -12.21 -1.64
CA GLN A 215 -22.56 -12.72 -2.97
C GLN A 215 -22.52 -11.55 -3.96
N SER A 216 -21.70 -11.67 -5.00
CA SER A 216 -21.56 -10.68 -6.05
C SER A 216 -22.57 -10.90 -7.18
N ASP A 217 -22.84 -9.86 -7.95
CA ASP A 217 -23.55 -9.97 -9.22
C ASP A 217 -22.61 -10.57 -10.29
N ALA A 218 -22.67 -11.90 -10.45
CA ALA A 218 -21.80 -12.65 -11.35
C ALA A 218 -21.98 -12.19 -12.81
N ALA A 219 -23.21 -11.90 -13.24
CA ALA A 219 -23.49 -11.46 -14.61
C ALA A 219 -22.78 -10.15 -14.94
N HIS A 220 -22.91 -9.13 -14.08
CA HIS A 220 -22.20 -7.86 -14.27
C HIS A 220 -20.70 -8.00 -14.09
N THR A 221 -20.24 -8.82 -13.16
CA THR A 221 -18.80 -9.05 -12.95
C THR A 221 -18.13 -9.67 -14.16
N THR A 222 -18.72 -10.71 -14.75
CA THR A 222 -18.21 -11.38 -15.97
C THR A 222 -18.28 -10.49 -17.21
N LEU A 223 -19.19 -9.55 -17.25
CA LEU A 223 -19.32 -8.56 -18.32
C LEU A 223 -18.27 -7.44 -18.19
N ILE A 224 -18.12 -6.87 -16.99
CA ILE A 224 -17.33 -5.66 -16.76
C ILE A 224 -15.82 -5.96 -16.74
N ALA A 225 -15.38 -7.06 -16.16
CA ALA A 225 -13.95 -7.35 -16.03
C ALA A 225 -13.21 -7.46 -17.38
N PRO A 226 -13.71 -8.19 -18.40
CA PRO A 226 -13.09 -8.21 -19.72
C PRO A 226 -13.13 -6.84 -20.41
N ALA A 227 -14.21 -6.09 -20.24
CA ALA A 227 -14.33 -4.74 -20.81
C ALA A 227 -13.29 -3.79 -20.21
N LEU A 228 -13.12 -3.78 -18.90
CA LEU A 228 -12.08 -3.00 -18.21
C LEU A 228 -10.68 -3.43 -18.65
N ARG A 229 -10.43 -4.74 -18.78
CA ARG A 229 -9.16 -5.25 -19.27
C ARG A 229 -8.81 -4.66 -20.64
N MET A 230 -9.77 -4.64 -21.56
CA MET A 230 -9.56 -4.09 -22.91
C MET A 230 -9.37 -2.57 -22.89
N LEU A 231 -10.12 -1.85 -22.06
CA LEU A 231 -10.01 -0.39 -21.94
C LEU A 231 -8.69 0.04 -21.28
N PHE A 232 -8.21 -0.71 -20.27
CA PHE A 232 -7.02 -0.34 -19.50
C PHE A 232 -5.71 -0.59 -20.23
N GLY A 233 -5.56 -1.71 -20.92
CA GLY A 233 -4.29 -2.07 -21.56
C GLY A 233 -4.37 -3.27 -22.50
N GLY A 234 -5.58 -3.64 -22.93
CA GLY A 234 -5.79 -4.73 -23.87
C GLY A 234 -5.38 -6.10 -23.28
N GLN A 235 -4.78 -6.93 -24.12
CA GLN A 235 -4.48 -8.33 -23.74
C GLN A 235 -3.45 -8.48 -22.62
N SER A 236 -2.57 -7.50 -22.42
CA SER A 236 -1.55 -7.55 -21.35
C SER A 236 -2.11 -7.20 -19.99
N ALA A 237 -3.17 -6.42 -19.90
CA ALA A 237 -3.75 -5.97 -18.65
C ALA A 237 -4.37 -7.11 -17.84
N LYS A 238 -4.38 -6.94 -16.52
CA LYS A 238 -5.03 -7.80 -15.54
C LYS A 238 -6.07 -7.01 -14.79
N VAL A 239 -7.16 -7.67 -14.41
CA VAL A 239 -8.24 -7.10 -13.61
C VAL A 239 -8.50 -8.03 -12.43
N CYS A 240 -8.53 -7.47 -11.23
CA CYS A 240 -9.01 -8.14 -10.03
C CYS A 240 -10.39 -7.58 -9.67
N PHE A 241 -11.27 -8.43 -9.21
CA PHE A 241 -12.56 -8.06 -8.65
C PHE A 241 -12.58 -8.32 -7.15
N THR A 242 -13.15 -7.39 -6.40
CA THR A 242 -13.32 -7.51 -4.94
C THR A 242 -14.71 -7.02 -4.56
N ALA A 243 -15.45 -7.87 -3.84
CA ALA A 243 -16.73 -7.50 -3.24
C ALA A 243 -16.77 -8.00 -1.79
N ASN A 244 -17.10 -7.12 -0.88
CA ASN A 244 -17.36 -7.37 0.52
C ASN A 244 -18.38 -6.34 1.03
N LYS A 245 -18.86 -6.50 2.23
CA LYS A 245 -19.91 -5.62 2.77
C LYS A 245 -19.49 -4.15 2.77
N GLU A 246 -18.26 -3.84 3.19
CA GLU A 246 -17.81 -2.46 3.30
C GLU A 246 -17.66 -1.80 1.93
N LEU A 247 -16.97 -2.46 0.98
CA LEU A 247 -16.79 -1.92 -0.36
C LEU A 247 -18.14 -1.74 -1.09
N LEU A 248 -19.10 -2.66 -0.89
CA LEU A 248 -20.45 -2.48 -1.43
C LEU A 248 -21.18 -1.32 -0.78
N ALA A 249 -21.02 -1.09 0.52
CA ALA A 249 -21.61 0.07 1.19
C ALA A 249 -21.11 1.39 0.58
N PHE A 250 -19.82 1.50 0.30
CA PHE A 250 -19.26 2.64 -0.42
C PHE A 250 -19.75 2.72 -1.87
N ALA A 251 -19.97 1.59 -2.54
CA ALA A 251 -20.40 1.54 -3.93
C ALA A 251 -21.90 1.77 -4.15
N GLN A 252 -22.71 1.96 -3.12
CA GLN A 252 -24.18 2.11 -3.26
C GLN A 252 -24.60 3.37 -4.04
N SER A 253 -23.87 4.47 -3.92
CA SER A 253 -24.19 5.74 -4.56
C SER A 253 -22.95 6.64 -4.66
N GLU A 254 -22.99 7.66 -5.51
CA GLU A 254 -21.93 8.70 -5.55
C GLU A 254 -21.73 9.37 -4.18
N LYS A 255 -22.79 9.52 -3.39
CA LYS A 255 -22.71 10.10 -2.04
C LYS A 255 -21.96 9.20 -1.06
N THR A 256 -22.25 7.90 -1.04
CA THR A 256 -21.54 6.95 -0.17
C THR A 256 -20.12 6.70 -0.64
N PHE A 257 -19.85 6.86 -1.94
CA PHE A 257 -18.53 6.76 -2.54
C PHE A 257 -17.64 8.00 -2.27
N ALA A 258 -18.21 9.16 -2.02
CA ALA A 258 -17.49 10.43 -1.85
C ALA A 258 -16.27 10.36 -0.92
N PRO A 259 -16.28 9.64 0.23
CA PRO A 259 -15.11 9.49 1.08
C PRO A 259 -13.91 8.80 0.41
N LEU A 260 -14.11 8.03 -0.65
CA LEU A 260 -13.05 7.34 -1.41
C LEU A 260 -12.62 8.10 -2.68
N SER A 261 -13.22 9.27 -2.97
CA SER A 261 -12.97 10.01 -4.22
C SER A 261 -11.58 10.64 -4.30
N PHE A 262 -10.89 10.81 -3.18
CA PHE A 262 -9.55 11.39 -3.08
C PHE A 262 -8.66 10.54 -2.18
N PRO A 263 -7.34 10.56 -2.38
CA PRO A 263 -6.43 9.74 -1.60
C PRO A 263 -6.25 10.26 -0.18
N PHE A 264 -6.09 9.33 0.75
CA PHE A 264 -5.74 9.57 2.13
C PHE A 264 -4.23 9.58 2.35
N THR A 265 -3.49 8.74 1.60
CA THR A 265 -2.08 8.47 1.86
C THR A 265 -1.24 8.44 0.57
N PRO A 266 0.08 8.62 0.67
CA PRO A 266 0.99 8.46 -0.47
C PRO A 266 0.90 7.08 -1.12
N ASP A 267 0.74 6.00 -0.33
CA ASP A 267 0.62 4.64 -0.86
C ASP A 267 -0.57 4.51 -1.83
N GLN A 268 -1.69 5.16 -1.53
CA GLN A 268 -2.85 5.18 -2.44
C GLN A 268 -2.47 5.79 -3.80
N ILE A 269 -1.76 6.92 -3.81
CA ILE A 269 -1.32 7.58 -5.05
C ILE A 269 -0.36 6.68 -5.84
N VAL A 270 0.56 6.01 -5.16
CA VAL A 270 1.58 5.16 -5.78
C VAL A 270 0.95 3.94 -6.45
N TYR A 271 0.04 3.27 -5.77
CA TYR A 271 -0.51 1.97 -6.22
C TYR A 271 -1.86 2.09 -6.93
N CYS A 272 -2.70 3.07 -6.58
CA CYS A 272 -4.06 3.24 -7.11
C CYS A 272 -4.21 4.49 -7.99
N LYS A 273 -3.20 5.38 -8.05
CA LYS A 273 -3.30 6.73 -8.60
C LYS A 273 -4.19 7.63 -7.74
N ALA A 274 -4.26 8.91 -8.12
CA ALA A 274 -4.89 9.94 -7.29
C ALA A 274 -6.43 9.83 -7.20
N ALA A 275 -7.07 9.15 -8.13
CA ALA A 275 -8.54 9.06 -8.14
C ALA A 275 -9.03 7.71 -8.64
N PRO A 276 -9.98 7.08 -7.96
CA PRO A 276 -10.76 5.97 -8.48
C PRO A 276 -11.88 6.47 -9.41
N LEU A 277 -12.36 5.58 -10.28
CA LEU A 277 -13.53 5.83 -11.13
C LEU A 277 -14.78 5.22 -10.51
N TYR A 278 -15.86 6.01 -10.41
CA TYR A 278 -17.20 5.51 -10.05
C TYR A 278 -18.09 5.38 -11.28
N VAL A 279 -18.76 4.23 -11.44
CA VAL A 279 -19.66 3.92 -12.54
C VAL A 279 -21.04 3.54 -12.00
N PRO A 280 -22.10 4.29 -12.32
CA PRO A 280 -23.47 3.93 -11.96
C PRO A 280 -23.90 2.59 -12.58
N TYR A 281 -24.80 1.87 -11.89
CA TYR A 281 -25.38 0.62 -12.34
C TYR A 281 -26.39 0.84 -13.49
N ARG A 282 -26.41 -0.09 -14.43
CA ARG A 282 -27.44 -0.24 -15.46
C ARG A 282 -27.84 -1.70 -15.57
N ALA A 283 -29.12 -1.99 -15.54
CA ALA A 283 -29.62 -3.38 -15.59
C ALA A 283 -29.37 -4.04 -16.96
N GLN A 284 -29.35 -3.24 -18.04
CA GLN A 284 -29.09 -3.75 -19.38
C GLN A 284 -27.59 -3.78 -19.66
N GLU A 285 -27.05 -4.94 -20.05
CA GLU A 285 -25.63 -5.16 -20.33
C GLU A 285 -25.05 -4.15 -21.35
N LYS A 286 -25.76 -3.92 -22.45
CA LYS A 286 -25.33 -2.97 -23.47
C LYS A 286 -25.21 -1.54 -22.94
N GLU A 287 -26.14 -1.12 -22.11
CA GLU A 287 -26.14 0.20 -21.49
C GLU A 287 -25.02 0.31 -20.44
N GLN A 288 -24.79 -0.77 -19.65
CA GLN A 288 -23.69 -0.82 -18.68
C GLN A 288 -22.33 -0.69 -19.37
N LEU A 289 -22.11 -1.42 -20.46
CA LEU A 289 -20.86 -1.33 -21.24
C LEU A 289 -20.67 0.03 -21.91
N ALA A 290 -21.72 0.61 -22.45
CA ALA A 290 -21.68 1.93 -23.06
C ALA A 290 -21.33 3.01 -22.03
N LEU A 291 -21.97 2.97 -20.85
CA LEU A 291 -21.70 3.88 -19.74
C LEU A 291 -20.28 3.69 -19.19
N LEU A 292 -19.83 2.44 -19.02
CA LEU A 292 -18.45 2.16 -18.58
C LEU A 292 -17.43 2.77 -19.53
N ARG A 293 -17.60 2.59 -20.84
CA ARG A 293 -16.70 3.15 -21.87
C ARG A 293 -16.71 4.68 -21.85
N GLU A 294 -17.88 5.29 -21.73
CA GLU A 294 -18.02 6.75 -21.65
C GLU A 294 -17.29 7.31 -20.42
N ARG A 295 -17.58 6.77 -19.24
CA ARG A 295 -16.99 7.20 -17.96
C ARG A 295 -15.47 6.98 -17.94
N PHE A 296 -15.00 5.83 -18.43
CA PHE A 296 -13.58 5.54 -18.55
C PHE A 296 -12.86 6.53 -19.47
N THR A 297 -13.41 6.79 -20.66
CA THR A 297 -12.83 7.73 -21.62
C THR A 297 -12.80 9.16 -21.08
N SER A 298 -13.88 9.58 -20.43
CA SER A 298 -13.97 10.90 -19.79
C SER A 298 -12.96 11.03 -18.64
N PHE A 299 -12.79 9.97 -17.85
CA PHE A 299 -11.79 9.91 -16.77
C PHE A 299 -10.36 10.07 -17.33
N VAL A 300 -10.00 9.31 -18.38
CA VAL A 300 -8.67 9.41 -19.00
C VAL A 300 -8.42 10.81 -19.55
N ARG A 301 -9.42 11.41 -20.20
CA ARG A 301 -9.31 12.78 -20.72
C ARG A 301 -9.09 13.81 -19.61
N LYS A 302 -9.78 13.65 -18.47
CA LYS A 302 -9.68 14.56 -17.32
C LYS A 302 -8.35 14.41 -16.58
N ASN A 303 -7.92 13.18 -16.34
CA ASN A 303 -6.81 12.88 -15.40
C ASN A 303 -5.47 12.58 -16.10
N GLY A 304 -5.46 12.32 -17.42
CA GLY A 304 -4.25 11.99 -18.17
C GLY A 304 -3.74 10.55 -17.99
N TYR A 305 -4.47 9.72 -17.23
CA TYR A 305 -4.14 8.30 -17.00
C TYR A 305 -5.41 7.44 -16.92
N ALA A 306 -5.25 6.13 -17.15
CA ALA A 306 -6.34 5.17 -16.99
C ALA A 306 -6.64 4.90 -15.50
N PRO A 307 -7.93 4.78 -15.10
CA PRO A 307 -8.27 4.49 -13.70
C PRO A 307 -7.78 3.09 -13.31
N VAL A 308 -6.95 3.04 -12.26
CA VAL A 308 -6.46 1.78 -11.68
C VAL A 308 -7.58 1.11 -10.88
N THR A 309 -8.39 1.90 -10.20
CA THR A 309 -9.52 1.42 -9.39
C THR A 309 -10.84 1.92 -9.98
N VAL A 310 -11.79 1.00 -10.13
CA VAL A 310 -13.13 1.27 -10.66
C VAL A 310 -14.18 0.68 -9.72
N PHE A 311 -15.00 1.53 -9.13
CA PHE A 311 -16.17 1.11 -8.37
C PHE A 311 -17.39 1.10 -9.28
N VAL A 312 -18.12 -0.01 -9.30
CA VAL A 312 -19.39 -0.11 -10.02
C VAL A 312 -20.51 -0.24 -9.01
N GLN A 313 -21.50 0.65 -9.13
CA GLN A 313 -22.62 0.73 -8.19
C GLN A 313 -23.27 -0.64 -7.98
N ASN A 314 -23.41 -1.03 -6.72
CA ASN A 314 -24.02 -2.30 -6.27
C ASN A 314 -23.36 -3.60 -6.78
N VAL A 315 -22.25 -3.49 -7.53
CA VAL A 315 -21.51 -4.66 -8.04
C VAL A 315 -20.25 -4.91 -7.21
N GLY A 316 -19.39 -3.90 -7.05
CA GLY A 316 -18.15 -4.00 -6.29
C GLY A 316 -17.03 -3.16 -6.87
N MET A 317 -15.80 -3.51 -6.50
CA MET A 317 -14.57 -2.84 -6.90
C MET A 317 -13.77 -3.70 -7.88
N PHE A 318 -13.31 -3.09 -8.97
CA PHE A 318 -12.38 -3.66 -9.93
C PHE A 318 -11.06 -2.90 -9.86
N THR A 319 -9.94 -3.62 -9.83
CA THR A 319 -8.61 -3.01 -9.88
C THR A 319 -7.82 -3.54 -11.07
N CYS A 320 -7.14 -2.64 -11.76
CA CYS A 320 -6.44 -2.90 -13.01
C CYS A 320 -4.92 -2.79 -12.82
N GLY A 321 -4.15 -3.60 -13.54
CA GLY A 321 -2.70 -3.54 -13.54
C GLY A 321 -2.10 -4.19 -14.79
N GLN A 322 -0.83 -3.91 -15.07
CA GLN A 322 -0.09 -4.61 -16.12
C GLN A 322 0.30 -6.03 -15.71
N THR A 323 0.34 -6.29 -14.40
CA THR A 323 0.58 -7.63 -13.84
C THR A 323 -0.52 -7.95 -12.82
N GLN A 324 -0.73 -9.24 -12.56
CA GLN A 324 -1.66 -9.70 -11.52
C GLN A 324 -1.29 -9.12 -10.15
N LYS A 325 0.02 -9.10 -9.85
CA LYS A 325 0.52 -8.53 -8.59
C LYS A 325 0.16 -7.05 -8.44
N GLN A 326 0.29 -6.24 -9.50
CA GLN A 326 -0.10 -4.82 -9.45
C GLN A 326 -1.60 -4.66 -9.18
N ALA A 327 -2.46 -5.41 -9.89
CA ALA A 327 -3.90 -5.35 -9.67
C ALA A 327 -4.29 -5.78 -8.24
N GLN A 328 -3.65 -6.82 -7.70
CA GLN A 328 -3.87 -7.29 -6.32
C GLN A 328 -3.39 -6.28 -5.27
N ILE A 329 -2.23 -5.66 -5.47
CA ILE A 329 -1.73 -4.61 -4.57
C ILE A 329 -2.71 -3.42 -4.56
N ALA A 330 -3.17 -2.99 -5.73
CA ALA A 330 -4.16 -1.92 -5.82
C ALA A 330 -5.46 -2.29 -5.08
N ALA A 331 -5.92 -3.54 -5.20
CA ALA A 331 -7.10 -4.02 -4.47
C ALA A 331 -6.89 -3.96 -2.94
N ALA A 332 -5.72 -4.38 -2.45
CA ALA A 332 -5.40 -4.34 -1.03
C ALA A 332 -5.32 -2.90 -0.51
N VAL A 333 -4.63 -2.01 -1.22
CA VAL A 333 -4.47 -0.59 -0.83
C VAL A 333 -5.79 0.16 -0.85
N GLU A 334 -6.65 -0.09 -1.85
CA GLU A 334 -7.97 0.56 -1.88
C GLU A 334 -8.93 0.01 -0.82
N THR A 335 -8.81 -1.28 -0.48
CA THR A 335 -9.56 -1.86 0.65
C THR A 335 -9.09 -1.26 1.98
N ASP A 336 -7.80 -1.01 2.15
CA ASP A 336 -7.25 -0.30 3.31
C ASP A 336 -7.75 1.14 3.37
N ALA A 337 -7.81 1.85 2.23
CA ALA A 337 -8.39 3.19 2.16
C ALA A 337 -9.88 3.22 2.59
N ALA A 338 -10.64 2.18 2.25
CA ALA A 338 -12.01 2.03 2.77
C ALA A 338 -12.01 1.84 4.30
N ALA A 339 -11.06 1.08 4.86
CA ALA A 339 -10.90 0.97 6.31
C ALA A 339 -10.55 2.33 6.95
N VAL A 340 -9.61 3.08 6.35
CA VAL A 340 -9.26 4.43 6.80
C VAL A 340 -10.50 5.31 6.81
N ALA A 341 -11.29 5.33 5.73
CA ALA A 341 -12.52 6.12 5.63
C ALA A 341 -13.52 5.80 6.77
N VAL A 342 -13.72 4.51 7.09
CA VAL A 342 -14.57 4.09 8.23
C VAL A 342 -14.00 4.60 9.55
N TYR A 343 -12.69 4.42 9.79
CA TYR A 343 -12.07 4.84 11.04
C TYR A 343 -12.05 6.35 11.22
N THR A 344 -11.98 7.17 10.15
CA THR A 344 -12.04 8.63 10.26
C THR A 344 -13.32 9.13 10.93
N ASN A 345 -14.42 8.37 10.90
CA ASN A 345 -15.68 8.74 11.57
C ASN A 345 -15.52 8.91 13.09
N ALA A 346 -14.54 8.23 13.71
CA ALA A 346 -14.22 8.42 15.12
C ALA A 346 -13.41 9.70 15.39
N PHE A 347 -12.87 10.34 14.33
CA PHE A 347 -11.91 11.44 14.40
C PHE A 347 -12.37 12.66 13.58
N GLY A 348 -13.68 12.92 13.52
CA GLY A 348 -14.29 14.10 12.89
C GLY A 348 -14.60 13.93 11.40
N GLY A 349 -14.49 12.73 10.85
CA GLY A 349 -14.72 12.43 9.43
C GLY A 349 -13.45 12.59 8.56
N PRO A 350 -13.54 12.25 7.27
CA PRO A 350 -12.40 12.16 6.39
C PRO A 350 -11.74 13.52 6.10
N LYS A 351 -10.41 13.56 6.16
CA LYS A 351 -9.53 14.64 5.71
C LYS A 351 -8.57 14.06 4.67
N HIS A 352 -8.84 14.35 3.42
CA HIS A 352 -7.99 13.90 2.29
C HIS A 352 -6.73 14.76 2.16
N MET A 353 -5.80 14.26 1.36
CA MET A 353 -4.63 15.04 0.93
C MET A 353 -5.07 16.22 0.06
N ASP A 354 -4.36 17.35 0.14
CA ASP A 354 -4.62 18.50 -0.73
C ASP A 354 -4.10 18.26 -2.17
N GLU A 355 -4.62 19.03 -3.12
CA GLU A 355 -4.29 18.88 -4.54
C GLU A 355 -2.80 19.13 -4.83
N ASP A 356 -2.15 20.06 -4.12
CA ASP A 356 -0.74 20.35 -4.29
C ASP A 356 0.14 19.17 -3.88
N LEU A 357 -0.21 18.53 -2.77
CA LEU A 357 0.48 17.35 -2.26
C LEU A 357 0.25 16.13 -3.18
N ILE A 358 -0.98 15.93 -3.65
CA ILE A 358 -1.32 14.88 -4.62
C ILE A 358 -0.50 15.07 -5.91
N CYS A 359 -0.46 16.29 -6.44
CA CYS A 359 0.30 16.63 -7.63
C CYS A 359 1.81 16.36 -7.41
N PHE A 360 2.36 16.80 -6.29
CA PHE A 360 3.77 16.57 -5.95
C PHE A 360 4.12 15.08 -5.92
N ILE A 361 3.37 14.28 -5.17
CA ILE A 361 3.65 12.84 -5.02
C ILE A 361 3.49 12.10 -6.34
N SER A 362 2.51 12.46 -7.16
CA SER A 362 2.28 11.84 -8.47
C SER A 362 3.47 11.99 -9.44
N HIS A 363 4.32 12.99 -9.23
CA HIS A 363 5.47 13.30 -10.08
C HIS A 363 6.82 13.12 -9.36
N TRP A 364 6.82 12.74 -8.11
CA TRP A 364 8.04 12.64 -7.32
C TRP A 364 8.91 11.45 -7.76
N GLU A 365 10.21 11.69 -7.96
CA GLU A 365 11.18 10.69 -8.47
C GLU A 365 11.23 9.44 -7.61
N ALA A 366 11.21 9.58 -6.29
CA ALA A 366 11.29 8.45 -5.37
C ALA A 366 10.12 7.48 -5.52
N GLU A 367 8.92 7.97 -5.82
CA GLU A 367 7.76 7.13 -6.04
C GLU A 367 7.73 6.53 -7.45
N SER A 368 8.24 7.27 -8.45
CA SER A 368 8.47 6.75 -9.80
C SER A 368 9.50 5.61 -9.80
N TYR A 369 10.57 5.73 -9.00
CA TYR A 369 11.55 4.66 -8.79
C TYR A 369 10.91 3.42 -8.13
N ARG A 370 10.11 3.62 -7.08
CA ARG A 370 9.40 2.54 -6.38
C ARG A 370 8.40 1.81 -7.30
N ALA A 371 7.66 2.56 -8.12
CA ALA A 371 6.77 2.01 -9.12
C ALA A 371 7.53 1.24 -10.21
N GLY A 372 8.70 1.73 -10.66
CA GLY A 372 9.58 1.09 -11.63
C GLY A 372 10.09 -0.27 -11.14
N LEU A 373 10.58 -0.37 -9.91
CA LEU A 373 11.04 -1.64 -9.31
C LEU A 373 9.93 -2.71 -9.30
N ASN A 374 8.68 -2.32 -9.04
CA ASN A 374 7.54 -3.24 -9.07
C ASN A 374 7.20 -3.71 -10.50
N ALA A 375 7.57 -2.95 -11.53
CA ALA A 375 7.38 -3.31 -12.93
C ALA A 375 8.49 -4.23 -13.47
N GLU A 376 9.75 -4.05 -13.04
CA GLU A 376 10.91 -4.84 -13.50
C GLU A 376 10.92 -6.28 -12.97
N ILE A 377 10.28 -6.55 -11.82
CA ILE A 377 10.17 -7.89 -11.23
C ILE A 377 9.29 -8.83 -12.08
N ALA A 378 8.53 -8.31 -13.03
CA ALA A 378 7.82 -9.12 -14.01
C ALA A 378 8.79 -9.59 -15.09
N GLN A 379 9.54 -10.69 -14.84
CA GLN A 379 10.28 -11.37 -15.91
C GLN A 379 9.31 -11.64 -17.07
N LYS A 380 9.61 -11.07 -18.23
CA LYS A 380 8.85 -11.29 -19.47
C LYS A 380 9.12 -12.71 -19.97
N SER A 381 8.36 -13.68 -19.47
CA SER A 381 8.25 -14.97 -20.10
C SER A 381 7.38 -14.84 -21.36
N GLU A 382 7.63 -15.66 -22.39
CA GLU A 382 6.82 -15.69 -23.61
C GLU A 382 5.33 -15.96 -23.36
N ILE A 383 5.00 -16.61 -22.23
CA ILE A 383 3.64 -16.91 -21.80
C ILE A 383 3.06 -15.87 -20.84
N SER A 384 3.87 -14.88 -20.46
CA SER A 384 3.38 -13.78 -19.60
C SER A 384 2.22 -13.04 -20.25
N GLY A 385 1.12 -12.91 -19.52
CA GLY A 385 -0.11 -12.26 -20.04
C GLY A 385 -1.02 -13.17 -20.87
N LYS A 386 -0.60 -14.36 -21.26
CA LYS A 386 -1.47 -15.31 -21.97
C LYS A 386 -2.56 -15.84 -21.05
N ILE A 387 -3.71 -16.21 -21.63
CA ILE A 387 -4.78 -16.92 -20.92
C ILE A 387 -4.71 -18.37 -21.37
N ALA A 388 -4.69 -19.30 -20.44
CA ALA A 388 -4.69 -20.73 -20.72
C ALA A 388 -5.87 -21.42 -20.02
N LEU A 389 -6.60 -22.23 -20.77
CA LEU A 389 -7.60 -23.16 -20.23
C LEU A 389 -6.95 -24.51 -20.03
N ILE A 390 -7.05 -25.07 -18.82
CA ILE A 390 -6.55 -26.40 -18.49
C ILE A 390 -7.75 -27.27 -18.13
N ALA A 391 -8.05 -28.24 -18.99
CA ALA A 391 -9.00 -29.31 -18.70
C ALA A 391 -8.32 -30.36 -17.82
N GLU A 392 -9.12 -31.09 -17.01
CA GLU A 392 -8.64 -32.08 -16.06
C GLU A 392 -7.59 -31.52 -15.09
N ALA A 393 -7.84 -30.32 -14.60
CA ALA A 393 -6.90 -29.54 -13.80
C ALA A 393 -6.50 -30.22 -12.48
N CYS A 394 -7.34 -31.12 -11.94
CA CYS A 394 -7.06 -31.92 -10.75
C CYS A 394 -6.20 -33.18 -11.02
N ALA A 395 -5.97 -33.54 -12.28
CA ALA A 395 -5.05 -34.61 -12.63
C ALA A 395 -3.58 -34.20 -12.38
N PRO A 396 -2.65 -35.13 -12.13
CA PRO A 396 -1.24 -34.80 -11.89
C PRO A 396 -0.62 -33.92 -12.99
N PHE A 397 -0.89 -34.23 -14.24
CA PHE A 397 -0.41 -33.43 -15.39
C PHE A 397 -1.04 -32.03 -15.42
N GLY A 398 -2.37 -31.95 -15.22
CA GLY A 398 -3.08 -30.67 -15.18
C GLY A 398 -2.53 -29.74 -14.09
N ARG A 399 -2.27 -30.28 -12.89
CA ARG A 399 -1.65 -29.53 -11.77
C ARG A 399 -0.23 -29.07 -12.10
N ALA A 400 0.59 -29.94 -12.68
CA ALA A 400 1.97 -29.60 -13.06
C ALA A 400 1.99 -28.51 -14.16
N ALA A 401 1.13 -28.64 -15.17
CA ALA A 401 0.95 -27.64 -16.23
C ALA A 401 0.46 -26.29 -15.66
N ALA A 402 -0.54 -26.32 -14.77
CA ALA A 402 -1.02 -25.12 -14.09
C ALA A 402 0.12 -24.40 -13.34
N ALA A 403 0.88 -25.15 -12.53
CA ALA A 403 2.00 -24.59 -11.78
C ALA A 403 3.08 -23.98 -12.69
N ALA A 404 3.39 -24.63 -13.83
CA ALA A 404 4.39 -24.13 -14.78
C ALA A 404 3.92 -22.86 -15.49
N LEU A 405 2.68 -22.84 -15.96
CA LEU A 405 2.10 -21.67 -16.65
C LEU A 405 1.95 -20.47 -15.72
N VAL A 406 1.55 -20.69 -14.46
CA VAL A 406 1.49 -19.65 -13.43
C VAL A 406 2.86 -19.03 -13.17
N ARG A 407 3.90 -19.87 -12.99
CA ARG A 407 5.29 -19.37 -12.83
C ARG A 407 5.74 -18.55 -14.03
N GLY A 408 5.28 -18.90 -15.23
CA GLY A 408 5.53 -18.13 -16.45
C GLY A 408 4.69 -16.87 -16.61
N GLY A 409 3.80 -16.57 -15.67
CA GLY A 409 2.97 -15.33 -15.70
C GLY A 409 1.70 -15.46 -16.54
N ALA A 410 1.24 -16.67 -16.90
CA ALA A 410 -0.05 -16.87 -17.54
C ALA A 410 -1.21 -16.73 -16.56
N THR A 411 -2.37 -16.33 -17.06
CA THR A 411 -3.65 -16.39 -16.35
C THR A 411 -4.35 -17.70 -16.71
N LEU A 412 -4.86 -18.43 -15.70
CA LEU A 412 -5.44 -19.75 -15.92
C LEU A 412 -6.95 -19.75 -15.68
N THR A 413 -7.63 -20.51 -16.55
CA THR A 413 -8.97 -21.03 -16.33
C THR A 413 -8.82 -22.56 -16.15
N LEU A 414 -9.34 -23.11 -15.07
CA LEU A 414 -9.25 -24.53 -14.78
C LEU A 414 -10.62 -25.17 -14.90
N ALA A 415 -10.69 -26.31 -15.60
CA ALA A 415 -11.89 -27.12 -15.72
C ALA A 415 -11.57 -28.55 -15.27
N ASP A 416 -12.44 -29.14 -14.44
CA ASP A 416 -12.35 -30.56 -14.01
C ASP A 416 -13.75 -31.12 -13.79
N ARG A 417 -13.91 -32.42 -14.05
CA ARG A 417 -15.17 -33.12 -13.84
C ARG A 417 -15.36 -33.62 -12.40
N ARG A 418 -14.33 -33.49 -11.55
CA ARG A 418 -14.34 -33.98 -10.16
C ARG A 418 -14.80 -32.88 -9.23
N HIS A 419 -15.87 -33.16 -8.49
CA HIS A 419 -16.41 -32.24 -7.47
C HIS A 419 -15.61 -32.26 -6.14
N ASP A 420 -14.71 -33.22 -5.91
CA ASP A 420 -13.97 -33.38 -4.67
C ASP A 420 -12.60 -32.67 -4.74
N VAL A 421 -12.56 -31.43 -4.31
CA VAL A 421 -11.32 -30.63 -4.20
C VAL A 421 -10.83 -30.57 -2.74
N ASP A 422 -11.42 -31.36 -1.83
CA ASP A 422 -11.14 -31.28 -0.37
C ASP A 422 -9.97 -32.16 0.10
N GLY A 423 -9.21 -32.79 -0.79
CA GLY A 423 -7.99 -33.51 -0.43
C GLY A 423 -6.78 -32.59 -0.25
N ALA A 424 -5.89 -32.92 0.70
CA ALA A 424 -4.69 -32.13 1.07
C ALA A 424 -3.76 -31.76 -0.11
N THR A 425 -3.89 -32.39 -1.27
CA THR A 425 -3.18 -32.09 -2.52
C THR A 425 -3.90 -31.09 -3.41
N GLY A 426 -5.21 -30.88 -3.23
CA GLY A 426 -5.99 -29.86 -3.91
C GLY A 426 -5.71 -28.44 -3.37
N ASN A 427 -5.41 -28.35 -2.09
CA ASN A 427 -5.13 -27.06 -1.43
C ASN A 427 -3.91 -26.32 -1.99
N GLY A 428 -2.89 -27.01 -2.49
CA GLY A 428 -1.70 -26.37 -3.08
C GLY A 428 -2.00 -25.65 -4.40
N VAL A 429 -2.77 -26.26 -5.29
CA VAL A 429 -3.14 -25.66 -6.58
C VAL A 429 -4.22 -24.59 -6.38
N LEU A 430 -5.18 -24.82 -5.50
CA LEU A 430 -6.18 -23.82 -5.11
C LEU A 430 -5.58 -22.65 -4.36
N ALA A 431 -4.56 -22.84 -3.50
CA ALA A 431 -3.83 -21.76 -2.85
C ALA A 431 -3.02 -20.93 -3.86
N MET A 432 -2.39 -21.58 -4.86
CA MET A 432 -1.74 -20.87 -5.97
C MET A 432 -2.75 -20.13 -6.85
N LEU A 433 -3.96 -20.65 -7.01
CA LEU A 433 -5.05 -20.05 -7.78
C LEU A 433 -5.78 -18.96 -7.00
N HIS A 434 -5.88 -19.04 -5.67
CA HIS A 434 -6.36 -17.92 -4.83
C HIS A 434 -5.45 -16.71 -4.93
N ALA A 435 -4.16 -16.89 -5.14
CA ALA A 435 -3.23 -15.81 -5.42
C ALA A 435 -3.44 -15.18 -6.82
N GLN A 436 -4.17 -15.85 -7.73
CA GLN A 436 -4.44 -15.41 -9.10
C GLN A 436 -5.94 -15.47 -9.44
N ARG A 437 -6.83 -15.24 -8.48
CA ARG A 437 -8.28 -15.32 -8.70
C ARG A 437 -8.67 -14.64 -10.01
N LEU A 438 -9.12 -15.46 -10.96
CA LEU A 438 -9.90 -15.01 -12.10
C LEU A 438 -11.19 -14.38 -11.59
N VAL A 439 -11.44 -13.19 -12.07
CA VAL A 439 -12.61 -12.43 -11.75
C VAL A 439 -13.86 -13.18 -12.19
N GLY A 440 -14.75 -13.50 -11.25
CA GLY A 440 -16.15 -13.75 -11.53
C GLY A 440 -16.58 -15.16 -11.92
N ILE A 441 -15.77 -16.19 -11.71
CA ILE A 441 -16.27 -17.55 -11.86
C ILE A 441 -16.47 -18.13 -10.44
N ASP A 442 -17.73 -18.25 -10.03
CA ASP A 442 -18.11 -18.97 -8.83
C ASP A 442 -17.85 -20.47 -9.00
N ARG A 443 -17.55 -21.17 -7.89
CA ARG A 443 -17.26 -22.63 -7.89
C ARG A 443 -18.36 -23.48 -8.56
N GLY A 444 -19.58 -22.97 -8.70
CA GLY A 444 -20.71 -23.63 -9.35
C GLY A 444 -20.69 -23.58 -10.87
N GLU A 445 -20.09 -22.57 -11.52
CA GLU A 445 -20.13 -22.41 -12.97
C GLU A 445 -18.98 -23.13 -13.71
N VAL A 446 -17.93 -23.55 -13.00
CA VAL A 446 -16.81 -24.34 -13.56
C VAL A 446 -17.22 -25.80 -13.84
N THR A 447 -18.40 -26.23 -13.39
CA THR A 447 -18.86 -27.60 -13.47
C THR A 447 -19.72 -27.91 -14.68
N GLU A 448 -20.15 -26.93 -15.50
CA GLU A 448 -21.05 -27.12 -16.63
C GLU A 448 -20.44 -26.81 -18.03
N LEU A 449 -19.14 -26.63 -18.12
CA LEU A 449 -18.40 -26.64 -19.38
C LEU A 449 -17.58 -27.92 -19.45
#